data_a90f38917a3ef9249615a1d2cbf0537e
#
_entry.id   a90f38917a3ef9249615a1d2cbf0537e
#
_cell.length_a   1.000
_cell.length_b   1.000
_cell.length_c   1.000
_cell.angle_alpha   90.00
_cell.angle_beta   90.00
_cell.angle_gamma   90.00
#
_symmetry.space_group_name_H-M   'P 1'
#
loop_
_entity.id
_entity.type
_entity.pdbx_description
1 polymer ?
#
loop_
_entity_poly.entity_id
_entity_poly.type
_entity_poly.pdbx_seq_one_letter_code
_entity_poly.pdbx_strand_id
1 'polypeptide(L)'
;VPDGTDAAVFVSFGSSPLSGDDSWTDWRKVNVSAGASDNGNRRYFRWKAELSTKDPLKTPVLKGINVSAEWNESNPNESAGLAVNVLRNGTVERSSYIAAYEDLLHPGLKTYRDNHKLDRIVQGAAGEFEIMMRLLGWAYRIPVASEAYSWDWNEVTTILEGSGNMPFLQMDYTGRRRDAMCLYSNQALIAALLSMGYQARHLNLHSEGVSGHEVTEVWSNEFNKWIYMDATRDYYYFDTESGIPLNMLELHNLLKEQMPGVETIDHPFVPEQGPEVVSRIDVGMREGDNEYPIEDGGGRHILELMGYFRIIPRNDFLSNPYPVPVHTGNTMWGWSGFLNYYDEIFPKRREYQTQTNRALDFYEQLNQAEVYLSETRARGILNVEVETFTPGGFDAFLVSENGEEWREQSGSSWKWMLIPGLNSLKVRTRNVRGILGPVSSLNVTFNP
;
A
#
# COMPACT_ATOMS: atom_id res chain seq x y z
N VAL A 1 -16.91 -22.98 -3.42
CA VAL A 1 -15.86 -22.76 -2.41
C VAL A 1 -15.04 -24.04 -2.38
N PRO A 2 -13.74 -24.02 -2.63
CA PRO A 2 -12.89 -25.20 -2.60
C PRO A 2 -12.89 -25.86 -1.21
N ASP A 3 -12.67 -27.19 -1.17
CA ASP A 3 -12.58 -27.93 0.08
C ASP A 3 -11.46 -27.36 0.97
N GLY A 4 -11.75 -27.16 2.25
CA GLY A 4 -10.81 -26.57 3.20
C GLY A 4 -10.80 -25.05 3.23
N THR A 5 -11.64 -24.40 2.41
CA THR A 5 -11.82 -22.95 2.43
C THR A 5 -13.24 -22.58 2.86
N ASP A 6 -13.44 -21.37 3.37
CA ASP A 6 -14.75 -20.83 3.73
C ASP A 6 -14.90 -19.42 3.17
N ALA A 7 -16.12 -19.10 2.73
CA ALA A 7 -16.53 -17.80 2.30
C ALA A 7 -17.81 -17.43 3.02
N ALA A 8 -17.74 -16.51 3.94
CA ALA A 8 -18.90 -16.04 4.70
C ALA A 8 -19.28 -14.64 4.22
N VAL A 9 -20.53 -14.48 3.80
CA VAL A 9 -21.09 -13.16 3.45
C VAL A 9 -21.98 -12.72 4.62
N PHE A 10 -21.86 -11.48 5.00
CA PHE A 10 -22.67 -10.87 6.04
C PHE A 10 -23.40 -9.66 5.47
N VAL A 11 -24.60 -9.43 5.97
CA VAL A 11 -25.41 -8.28 5.63
C VAL A 11 -25.89 -7.57 6.88
N SER A 12 -26.07 -6.26 6.77
CA SER A 12 -26.69 -5.40 7.77
C SER A 12 -27.65 -4.47 7.06
N PHE A 13 -28.78 -4.18 7.68
CA PHE A 13 -29.85 -3.37 7.11
C PHE A 13 -30.08 -2.15 7.98
N GLY A 14 -30.36 -1.00 7.37
CA GLY A 14 -30.57 0.27 8.05
C GLY A 14 -31.71 1.09 7.47
N SER A 15 -32.31 1.94 8.30
CA SER A 15 -33.36 2.88 7.89
C SER A 15 -32.79 4.21 7.41
N SER A 16 -31.50 4.48 7.69
CA SER A 16 -30.76 5.66 7.29
C SER A 16 -29.63 5.30 6.31
N PRO A 17 -29.27 6.15 5.36
CA PRO A 17 -28.10 5.97 4.50
C PRO A 17 -26.76 6.15 5.23
N LEU A 18 -26.80 6.64 6.48
CA LEU A 18 -25.63 7.01 7.26
C LEU A 18 -25.08 5.78 7.99
N SER A 19 -23.82 5.44 7.74
CA SER A 19 -23.18 4.22 8.26
C SER A 19 -22.98 4.20 9.78
N GLY A 20 -22.92 5.37 10.41
CA GLY A 20 -22.81 5.54 11.86
C GLY A 20 -24.14 5.69 12.60
N ASP A 21 -25.26 5.47 11.93
CA ASP A 21 -26.60 5.58 12.52
C ASP A 21 -27.00 4.32 13.29
N ASP A 22 -27.64 4.48 14.45
CA ASP A 22 -28.09 3.39 15.31
C ASP A 22 -29.24 2.55 14.71
N SER A 23 -29.77 2.93 13.54
CA SER A 23 -30.82 2.18 12.84
C SER A 23 -30.30 0.91 12.16
N TRP A 24 -29.00 0.76 12.05
CA TRP A 24 -28.40 -0.42 11.42
C TRP A 24 -28.46 -1.65 12.32
N THR A 25 -28.86 -2.76 11.72
CA THR A 25 -28.86 -4.06 12.43
C THR A 25 -27.42 -4.54 12.63
N ASP A 26 -27.25 -5.44 13.59
CA ASP A 26 -26.04 -6.24 13.67
C ASP A 26 -25.79 -7.01 12.37
N TRP A 27 -24.52 -7.31 12.11
CA TRP A 27 -24.12 -8.12 10.99
C TRP A 27 -24.70 -9.54 11.09
N ARG A 28 -25.44 -9.97 10.07
CA ARG A 28 -26.01 -11.31 9.99
C ARG A 28 -25.34 -12.09 8.87
N LYS A 29 -24.85 -13.31 9.17
CA LYS A 29 -24.31 -14.21 8.17
C LYS A 29 -25.40 -14.62 7.18
N VAL A 30 -25.10 -14.51 5.89
CA VAL A 30 -26.01 -14.91 4.81
C VAL A 30 -25.93 -16.42 4.62
N ASN A 31 -27.07 -17.08 4.55
CA ASN A 31 -27.12 -18.46 4.11
C ASN A 31 -27.02 -18.48 2.56
N VAL A 32 -25.95 -19.07 2.04
CA VAL A 32 -25.64 -19.08 0.59
C VAL A 32 -26.75 -19.71 -0.25
N SER A 33 -27.51 -20.66 0.32
CA SER A 33 -28.60 -21.35 -0.37
C SER A 33 -29.95 -20.66 -0.23
N ALA A 34 -30.18 -19.93 0.85
CA ALA A 34 -31.46 -19.32 1.19
C ALA A 34 -31.46 -17.79 1.06
N GLY A 35 -30.27 -17.19 0.92
CA GLY A 35 -30.12 -15.74 0.98
C GLY A 35 -30.30 -15.15 2.38
N ALA A 36 -30.40 -13.86 2.45
CA ALA A 36 -30.86 -13.12 3.62
C ALA A 36 -31.91 -12.11 3.19
N SER A 37 -33.01 -12.06 3.93
CA SER A 37 -34.05 -11.07 3.72
C SER A 37 -34.21 -10.20 4.95
N ASP A 38 -34.60 -8.98 4.76
CA ASP A 38 -35.08 -8.10 5.80
C ASP A 38 -36.57 -7.82 5.60
N ASN A 39 -37.38 -8.30 6.50
CA ASN A 39 -38.84 -8.06 6.50
C ASN A 39 -39.21 -6.81 7.28
N GLY A 40 -38.21 -6.11 7.84
CA GLY A 40 -38.39 -4.84 8.50
C GLY A 40 -38.21 -3.71 7.48
N ASN A 41 -39.08 -2.76 7.38
CA ASN A 41 -39.11 -1.61 6.46
C ASN A 41 -37.79 -0.80 6.43
N ARG A 42 -36.64 -1.48 6.20
CA ARG A 42 -35.35 -0.85 6.09
C ARG A 42 -34.99 -0.60 4.64
N ARG A 43 -34.57 0.59 4.35
CA ARG A 43 -34.36 1.08 2.97
C ARG A 43 -32.97 0.83 2.47
N TYR A 44 -32.01 0.61 3.35
CA TYR A 44 -30.59 0.49 3.02
C TYR A 44 -30.06 -0.84 3.49
N PHE A 45 -29.08 -1.35 2.76
CA PHE A 45 -28.31 -2.50 3.18
C PHE A 45 -26.82 -2.29 2.86
N ARG A 46 -26.00 -2.95 3.63
CA ARG A 46 -24.55 -3.08 3.39
C ARG A 46 -24.16 -4.53 3.55
N TRP A 47 -23.07 -4.89 2.92
CA TRP A 47 -22.57 -6.25 3.01
C TRP A 47 -21.05 -6.27 3.16
N LYS A 48 -20.52 -7.35 3.72
CA LYS A 48 -19.10 -7.68 3.74
C LYS A 48 -18.94 -9.17 3.47
N ALA A 49 -17.77 -9.57 2.96
CA ALA A 49 -17.39 -10.95 2.81
C ALA A 49 -16.14 -11.23 3.66
N GLU A 50 -16.19 -12.33 4.39
CA GLU A 50 -15.04 -12.88 5.10
C GLU A 50 -14.62 -14.16 4.36
N LEU A 51 -13.42 -14.15 3.80
CA LEU A 51 -12.84 -15.25 3.06
C LEU A 51 -11.74 -15.86 3.93
N SER A 52 -11.79 -17.16 4.16
CA SER A 52 -10.78 -17.84 4.96
C SER A 52 -10.40 -19.19 4.34
N THR A 53 -9.18 -19.64 4.58
CA THR A 53 -8.70 -20.94 4.15
C THR A 53 -7.96 -21.65 5.28
N LYS A 54 -8.17 -22.97 5.36
CA LYS A 54 -7.36 -23.88 6.17
C LYS A 54 -6.33 -24.60 5.32
N ASP A 55 -6.48 -24.52 4.01
CA ASP A 55 -5.57 -25.09 3.03
C ASP A 55 -4.81 -23.95 2.35
N PRO A 56 -3.51 -23.81 2.62
CA PRO A 56 -2.71 -22.71 2.08
C PRO A 56 -2.61 -22.71 0.55
N LEU A 57 -3.00 -23.82 -0.09
CA LEU A 57 -2.97 -23.97 -1.55
C LEU A 57 -4.30 -23.60 -2.21
N LYS A 58 -5.30 -23.19 -1.42
CA LYS A 58 -6.64 -22.90 -1.93
C LYS A 58 -7.12 -21.55 -1.43
N THR A 59 -7.61 -20.74 -2.35
CA THR A 59 -8.20 -19.43 -2.03
C THR A 59 -9.68 -19.44 -2.41
N PRO A 60 -10.58 -19.08 -1.48
CA PRO A 60 -11.97 -18.89 -1.81
C PRO A 60 -12.14 -17.63 -2.65
N VAL A 61 -12.93 -17.73 -3.73
CA VAL A 61 -13.21 -16.60 -4.60
C VAL A 61 -14.71 -16.31 -4.55
N LEU A 62 -15.06 -15.07 -4.24
CA LEU A 62 -16.42 -14.56 -4.36
C LEU A 62 -16.62 -14.00 -5.79
N LYS A 63 -17.31 -14.74 -6.65
CA LYS A 63 -17.51 -14.35 -8.06
C LYS A 63 -18.59 -13.29 -8.28
N GLY A 64 -19.48 -13.11 -7.30
CA GLY A 64 -20.54 -12.13 -7.39
C GLY A 64 -21.54 -12.25 -6.26
N ILE A 65 -22.26 -11.17 -6.00
CA ILE A 65 -23.39 -11.09 -5.11
C ILE A 65 -24.57 -10.54 -5.91
N ASN A 66 -25.67 -11.28 -5.94
CA ASN A 66 -26.91 -10.81 -6.53
C ASN A 66 -27.78 -10.22 -5.42
N VAL A 67 -28.21 -9.00 -5.61
CA VAL A 67 -29.13 -8.30 -4.71
C VAL A 67 -30.41 -8.00 -5.49
N SER A 68 -31.53 -8.46 -4.96
CA SER A 68 -32.86 -8.07 -5.43
C SER A 68 -33.58 -7.33 -4.31
N ALA A 69 -34.19 -6.21 -4.63
CA ALA A 69 -34.97 -5.43 -3.69
C ALA A 69 -36.37 -5.20 -4.27
N GLU A 70 -37.39 -5.49 -3.48
CA GLU A 70 -38.76 -5.09 -3.74
C GLU A 70 -39.10 -3.97 -2.77
N TRP A 71 -39.49 -2.82 -3.28
CA TRP A 71 -39.91 -1.71 -2.41
C TRP A 71 -41.38 -1.41 -2.57
N ASN A 72 -42.02 -1.09 -1.46
CA ASN A 72 -43.37 -0.54 -1.46
C ASN A 72 -43.30 0.99 -1.53
N GLU A 73 -43.93 1.59 -2.52
CA GLU A 73 -44.01 3.05 -2.69
C GLU A 73 -44.86 3.77 -1.61
N SER A 74 -45.37 3.04 -0.62
CA SER A 74 -46.44 3.50 0.26
C SER A 74 -46.03 4.26 1.52
N ASN A 75 -44.78 4.67 1.69
CA ASN A 75 -44.43 5.56 2.81
C ASN A 75 -43.46 6.68 2.41
N PRO A 76 -43.96 7.79 1.86
CA PRO A 76 -43.13 8.95 1.52
C PRO A 76 -42.60 9.74 2.72
N ASN A 77 -42.97 9.36 3.96
CA ASN A 77 -42.72 10.19 5.15
C ASN A 77 -41.54 9.79 6.03
N GLU A 78 -40.79 8.74 5.72
CA GLU A 78 -39.77 8.24 6.64
C GLU A 78 -38.32 8.48 6.21
N SER A 79 -38.03 8.95 5.05
CA SER A 79 -36.69 9.44 4.75
C SER A 79 -36.68 10.96 4.90
N ALA A 80 -36.45 11.43 6.10
CA ALA A 80 -36.37 12.85 6.39
C ALA A 80 -35.30 13.56 5.54
N GLY A 81 -35.57 13.75 4.26
CA GLY A 81 -34.92 14.75 3.45
C GLY A 81 -33.40 14.61 3.22
N LEU A 82 -32.80 13.47 3.54
CA LEU A 82 -31.37 13.22 3.33
C LEU A 82 -31.14 12.16 2.26
N ALA A 83 -30.25 12.46 1.31
CA ALA A 83 -29.68 11.48 0.39
C ALA A 83 -28.16 11.63 0.38
N VAL A 84 -27.45 10.54 0.62
CA VAL A 84 -25.97 10.50 0.65
C VAL A 84 -25.45 9.82 -0.62
N ASN A 85 -24.53 10.48 -1.30
CA ASN A 85 -23.79 9.94 -2.43
C ASN A 85 -22.29 9.98 -2.10
N VAL A 86 -21.71 8.82 -1.89
CA VAL A 86 -20.28 8.66 -1.65
C VAL A 86 -19.58 8.60 -3.00
N LEU A 87 -18.84 9.63 -3.35
CA LEU A 87 -18.02 9.66 -4.56
C LEU A 87 -16.74 8.88 -4.38
N ARG A 88 -16.10 9.03 -3.22
CA ARG A 88 -14.96 8.27 -2.75
C ARG A 88 -14.90 8.38 -1.23
N ASN A 89 -14.74 7.26 -0.56
CA ASN A 89 -14.39 7.26 0.85
C ASN A 89 -13.10 6.43 1.02
N GLY A 90 -12.16 6.92 1.80
CA GLY A 90 -11.00 6.15 2.19
C GLY A 90 -11.41 4.95 3.04
N THR A 91 -10.58 3.95 3.13
CA THR A 91 -10.76 2.82 4.04
C THR A 91 -9.54 2.67 4.92
N VAL A 92 -9.77 2.45 6.22
CA VAL A 92 -8.70 2.21 7.20
C VAL A 92 -8.65 0.71 7.50
N GLU A 93 -8.16 -0.04 6.53
CA GLU A 93 -7.92 -1.46 6.69
C GLU A 93 -6.46 -1.73 7.06
N ARG A 94 -6.25 -2.55 8.08
CA ARG A 94 -4.95 -2.82 8.65
C ARG A 94 -4.50 -4.26 8.39
N SER A 95 -3.19 -4.40 8.22
CA SER A 95 -2.54 -5.70 8.28
C SER A 95 -2.81 -6.41 9.60
N SER A 96 -2.91 -7.73 9.58
CA SER A 96 -2.91 -8.55 10.80
C SER A 96 -1.51 -8.64 11.44
N TYR A 97 -0.48 -8.21 10.74
CA TYR A 97 0.88 -8.09 11.23
C TYR A 97 1.19 -6.63 11.56
N ILE A 98 1.78 -6.43 12.74
CA ILE A 98 2.18 -5.08 13.16
C ILE A 98 3.42 -4.67 12.38
N ALA A 99 3.31 -3.60 11.61
CA ALA A 99 4.44 -2.93 10.99
C ALA A 99 4.89 -1.74 11.85
N ALA A 100 6.20 -1.60 12.03
CA ALA A 100 6.78 -0.45 12.71
C ALA A 100 7.23 0.58 11.65
N TYR A 101 6.82 1.84 11.85
CA TYR A 101 7.11 2.93 10.93
C TYR A 101 8.00 3.98 11.58
N GLU A 102 8.95 4.52 10.81
CA GLU A 102 9.86 5.57 11.24
C GLU A 102 9.10 6.83 11.66
N ASP A 103 9.57 7.47 12.73
CA ASP A 103 9.17 8.84 13.06
C ASP A 103 9.71 9.80 11.99
N LEU A 104 8.80 10.32 11.17
CA LEU A 104 9.15 11.23 10.09
C LEU A 104 9.80 12.54 10.59
N LEU A 105 9.67 12.89 11.88
CA LEU A 105 10.35 14.01 12.50
C LEU A 105 11.72 13.63 13.09
N HIS A 106 12.14 12.38 13.00
CA HIS A 106 13.43 11.98 13.54
C HIS A 106 14.57 12.87 13.00
N PRO A 107 15.44 13.42 13.86
CA PRO A 107 16.49 14.35 13.44
C PRO A 107 17.44 13.78 12.40
N GLY A 108 17.71 12.47 12.43
CA GLY A 108 18.54 11.78 11.45
C GLY A 108 18.01 11.91 10.01
N LEU A 109 16.69 11.87 9.81
CA LEU A 109 16.09 12.09 8.50
C LEU A 109 16.34 13.52 7.99
N LYS A 110 16.24 14.51 8.87
CA LYS A 110 16.57 15.89 8.51
C LYS A 110 18.04 16.03 8.14
N THR A 111 18.92 15.46 8.94
CA THR A 111 20.37 15.48 8.69
C THR A 111 20.69 14.82 7.34
N TYR A 112 20.09 13.68 7.06
CA TYR A 112 20.25 12.99 5.78
C TYR A 112 19.81 13.86 4.60
N ARG A 113 18.62 14.44 4.66
CA ARG A 113 18.07 15.35 3.66
C ARG A 113 18.99 16.54 3.38
N ASP A 114 19.49 17.19 4.45
CA ASP A 114 20.35 18.35 4.35
C ASP A 114 21.72 17.98 3.74
N ASN A 115 22.34 16.89 4.21
CA ASN A 115 23.66 16.45 3.76
C ASN A 115 23.67 16.10 2.27
N HIS A 116 22.62 15.41 1.83
CA HIS A 116 22.47 15.02 0.42
C HIS A 116 21.77 16.07 -0.44
N LYS A 117 21.37 17.22 0.15
CA LYS A 117 20.73 18.34 -0.55
C LYS A 117 19.50 17.90 -1.35
N LEU A 118 18.71 16.99 -0.78
CA LEU A 118 17.59 16.36 -1.49
C LEU A 118 16.55 17.37 -1.96
N ASP A 119 16.37 18.50 -1.27
CA ASP A 119 15.50 19.58 -1.73
C ASP A 119 15.86 20.11 -3.12
N ARG A 120 17.15 20.13 -3.46
CA ARG A 120 17.60 20.54 -4.80
C ARG A 120 17.30 19.48 -5.85
N ILE A 121 17.36 18.21 -5.47
CA ILE A 121 17.05 17.08 -6.36
C ILE A 121 15.58 17.14 -6.78
N VAL A 122 14.68 17.41 -5.84
CA VAL A 122 13.24 17.43 -6.10
C VAL A 122 12.69 18.79 -6.49
N GLN A 123 13.53 19.83 -6.53
CA GLN A 123 13.10 21.19 -6.86
C GLN A 123 12.43 21.25 -8.24
N GLY A 124 11.22 21.83 -8.26
CA GLY A 124 10.45 21.99 -9.51
C GLY A 124 9.75 20.72 -9.99
N ALA A 125 9.67 19.67 -9.17
CA ALA A 125 8.82 18.53 -9.49
C ALA A 125 7.35 18.95 -9.54
N ALA A 126 6.61 18.47 -10.52
CA ALA A 126 5.21 18.84 -10.75
C ALA A 126 4.24 18.09 -9.82
N GLY A 127 4.63 16.93 -9.27
CA GLY A 127 3.79 16.08 -8.43
C GLY A 127 4.59 15.14 -7.53
N GLU A 128 3.86 14.39 -6.73
CA GLU A 128 4.41 13.45 -5.77
C GLU A 128 5.24 12.36 -6.46
N PHE A 129 4.70 11.78 -7.51
CA PHE A 129 5.39 10.70 -8.21
C PHE A 129 6.68 11.17 -8.89
N GLU A 130 6.71 12.39 -9.42
CA GLU A 130 7.93 12.96 -9.98
C GLU A 130 9.01 13.19 -8.90
N ILE A 131 8.61 13.56 -7.68
CA ILE A 131 9.55 13.61 -6.54
C ILE A 131 10.17 12.23 -6.30
N MET A 132 9.36 11.19 -6.25
CA MET A 132 9.81 9.82 -6.04
C MET A 132 10.78 9.36 -7.13
N MET A 133 10.46 9.65 -8.39
CA MET A 133 11.33 9.31 -9.53
C MET A 133 12.67 10.05 -9.49
N ARG A 134 12.69 11.33 -9.13
CA ARG A 134 13.94 12.10 -8.99
C ARG A 134 14.81 11.56 -7.87
N LEU A 135 14.19 11.11 -6.77
CA LEU A 135 14.92 10.45 -5.68
C LEU A 135 15.43 9.07 -6.08
N LEU A 136 14.67 8.33 -6.87
CA LEU A 136 15.10 7.06 -7.45
C LEU A 136 16.36 7.24 -8.30
N GLY A 137 16.33 8.16 -9.27
CA GLY A 137 17.46 8.47 -10.09
C GLY A 137 18.65 9.08 -9.33
N TRP A 138 18.40 9.79 -8.21
CA TRP A 138 19.46 10.23 -7.33
C TRP A 138 20.10 9.05 -6.60
N ALA A 139 19.31 8.15 -6.01
CA ALA A 139 19.82 6.99 -5.29
C ALA A 139 20.62 6.05 -6.19
N TYR A 140 20.20 5.92 -7.46
CA TYR A 140 20.96 5.20 -8.47
C TYR A 140 22.34 5.80 -8.73
N ARG A 141 22.46 7.14 -8.74
CA ARG A 141 23.70 7.87 -9.08
C ARG A 141 24.64 8.11 -7.91
N ILE A 142 24.16 7.95 -6.68
CA ILE A 142 25.08 8.13 -5.54
C ILE A 142 26.09 6.98 -5.51
N PRO A 143 27.37 7.29 -5.26
CA PRO A 143 28.37 6.26 -5.13
C PRO A 143 28.19 5.53 -3.79
N VAL A 144 27.70 4.32 -3.84
CA VAL A 144 27.64 3.43 -2.69
C VAL A 144 28.66 2.34 -2.89
N ALA A 145 29.56 2.14 -1.91
CA ALA A 145 30.67 1.21 -2.11
C ALA A 145 30.24 -0.25 -2.09
N SER A 146 30.84 -1.02 -3.00
CA SER A 146 30.58 -2.44 -3.19
C SER A 146 31.30 -3.36 -2.20
N GLU A 147 32.18 -2.83 -1.33
CA GLU A 147 33.10 -3.63 -0.54
C GLU A 147 32.73 -3.78 0.94
N ALA A 148 31.61 -3.19 1.38
CA ALA A 148 31.11 -3.45 2.72
C ALA A 148 30.49 -4.85 2.78
N TYR A 149 31.29 -5.82 3.07
CA TYR A 149 30.87 -7.21 3.30
C TYR A 149 30.19 -7.41 4.66
N SER A 150 30.06 -6.36 5.45
CA SER A 150 29.33 -6.47 6.69
C SER A 150 27.87 -6.12 6.42
N TRP A 151 27.05 -7.03 6.74
CA TRP A 151 25.61 -7.02 6.61
C TRP A 151 24.96 -6.51 7.89
N ASP A 152 25.66 -5.67 8.62
CA ASP A 152 25.19 -5.12 9.87
C ASP A 152 24.25 -3.95 9.57
N TRP A 153 23.05 -4.01 10.11
CA TRP A 153 22.11 -2.90 10.11
C TRP A 153 22.70 -1.62 10.70
N ASN A 154 23.64 -1.72 11.61
CA ASN A 154 24.37 -0.58 12.10
C ASN A 154 25.15 0.13 11.00
N GLU A 155 25.59 -0.57 9.98
CA GLU A 155 26.22 0.06 8.81
C GLU A 155 25.21 0.76 7.92
N VAL A 156 24.02 0.21 7.75
CA VAL A 156 22.95 0.89 7.03
C VAL A 156 22.57 2.19 7.73
N THR A 157 22.39 2.19 9.05
CA THR A 157 22.14 3.42 9.80
C THR A 157 23.33 4.38 9.72
N THR A 158 24.55 3.89 9.73
CA THR A 158 25.75 4.71 9.56
C THR A 158 25.85 5.31 8.16
N ILE A 159 25.45 4.56 7.13
CA ILE A 159 25.29 5.07 5.76
C ILE A 159 24.25 6.18 5.74
N LEU A 160 23.12 5.98 6.40
CA LEU A 160 22.02 6.93 6.47
C LEU A 160 22.38 8.19 7.24
N GLU A 161 23.13 8.04 8.33
CA GLU A 161 23.54 9.18 9.18
C GLU A 161 24.61 10.06 8.54
N GLY A 162 25.23 9.62 7.46
CA GLY A 162 26.37 10.32 6.86
C GLY A 162 27.51 10.50 7.85
N SER A 163 27.47 9.78 8.97
CA SER A 163 28.40 9.89 10.06
C SER A 163 29.64 9.08 9.77
N GLY A 164 30.65 9.77 9.42
CA GLY A 164 32.00 9.38 9.70
C GLY A 164 32.64 8.55 8.61
N ASN A 165 33.85 8.48 8.71
CA ASN A 165 34.93 7.67 8.18
C ASN A 165 34.54 6.38 7.38
N MET A 166 33.46 6.45 6.62
CA MET A 166 33.19 5.42 5.64
C MET A 166 34.12 5.65 4.46
N PRO A 167 35.15 4.80 4.28
CA PRO A 167 36.04 4.91 3.11
C PRO A 167 35.32 4.67 1.78
N PHE A 168 34.03 4.62 1.79
CA PHE A 168 33.17 4.01 0.77
C PHE A 168 32.48 5.01 -0.14
N LEU A 169 32.48 6.27 0.18
CA LEU A 169 32.00 7.32 -0.71
C LEU A 169 33.12 7.82 -1.62
N GLN A 170 33.83 6.92 -2.28
CA GLN A 170 34.73 7.31 -3.33
C GLN A 170 33.96 7.40 -4.66
N MET A 171 33.66 8.61 -5.08
CA MET A 171 33.40 8.83 -6.50
C MET A 171 34.62 8.42 -7.30
N ASP A 172 34.41 7.64 -8.34
CA ASP A 172 35.44 7.64 -9.35
C ASP A 172 35.46 9.03 -10.00
N TYR A 173 36.64 9.48 -10.39
CA TYR A 173 36.84 10.81 -11.00
C TYR A 173 36.11 10.99 -12.34
N THR A 174 35.43 9.96 -12.84
CA THR A 174 34.70 9.97 -14.10
C THR A 174 33.21 10.20 -13.91
N GLY A 175 32.72 10.26 -12.64
CA GLY A 175 31.31 10.42 -12.33
C GLY A 175 30.47 9.14 -12.61
N ARG A 176 31.13 8.01 -12.89
CA ARG A 176 30.46 6.73 -13.07
C ARG A 176 30.22 6.06 -11.74
N ARG A 177 29.04 5.47 -11.62
CA ARG A 177 28.67 4.63 -10.51
C ARG A 177 29.65 3.48 -10.38
N ARG A 178 30.13 3.23 -9.17
CA ARG A 178 30.69 1.92 -8.81
C ARG A 178 29.55 0.98 -8.45
N ASP A 179 29.62 -0.26 -8.87
CA ASP A 179 28.60 -1.26 -8.57
C ASP A 179 28.43 -1.40 -7.06
N ALA A 180 27.29 -0.94 -6.58
CA ALA A 180 26.88 -1.13 -5.20
C ALA A 180 25.95 -2.33 -5.11
N MET A 181 25.93 -2.98 -3.95
CA MET A 181 24.91 -3.99 -3.71
C MET A 181 23.52 -3.35 -3.74
N CYS A 182 22.57 -4.09 -4.28
CA CYS A 182 21.17 -3.71 -4.37
C CYS A 182 20.61 -3.20 -3.04
N LEU A 183 20.93 -3.83 -1.93
CA LEU A 183 20.55 -3.42 -0.59
C LEU A 183 20.89 -1.95 -0.31
N TYR A 184 22.13 -1.52 -0.54
CA TYR A 184 22.58 -0.18 -0.17
C TYR A 184 21.91 0.91 -1.01
N SER A 185 21.80 0.68 -2.32
CA SER A 185 21.12 1.63 -3.20
C SER A 185 19.65 1.83 -2.80
N ASN A 186 18.98 0.74 -2.48
CA ASN A 186 17.58 0.78 -2.09
C ASN A 186 17.38 1.33 -0.66
N GLN A 187 18.29 1.07 0.28
CA GLN A 187 18.25 1.72 1.59
C GLN A 187 18.49 3.23 1.51
N ALA A 188 19.38 3.67 0.63
CA ALA A 188 19.57 5.10 0.38
C ALA A 188 18.28 5.75 -0.18
N LEU A 189 17.57 5.06 -1.09
CA LEU A 189 16.28 5.52 -1.59
C LEU A 189 15.23 5.58 -0.49
N ILE A 190 15.11 4.53 0.34
CA ILE A 190 14.16 4.50 1.46
C ILE A 190 14.40 5.69 2.40
N ALA A 191 15.65 5.94 2.78
CA ALA A 191 15.98 7.07 3.65
C ALA A 191 15.64 8.41 3.00
N ALA A 192 15.90 8.57 1.70
CA ALA A 192 15.56 9.79 0.97
C ALA A 192 14.04 10.01 0.95
N LEU A 193 13.27 8.99 0.64
CA LEU A 193 11.80 9.03 0.63
C LEU A 193 11.23 9.37 2.01
N LEU A 194 11.68 8.68 3.07
CA LEU A 194 11.28 8.97 4.45
C LEU A 194 11.62 10.40 4.85
N SER A 195 12.80 10.89 4.48
CA SER A 195 13.23 12.26 4.80
C SER A 195 12.36 13.34 4.15
N MET A 196 11.73 13.00 3.02
CA MET A 196 10.77 13.85 2.32
C MET A 196 9.34 13.68 2.82
N GLY A 197 9.08 12.69 3.68
CA GLY A 197 7.77 12.45 4.28
C GLY A 197 6.96 11.33 3.64
N TYR A 198 7.55 10.55 2.75
CA TYR A 198 6.91 9.40 2.11
C TYR A 198 7.26 8.12 2.84
N GLN A 199 6.27 7.29 3.14
CA GLN A 199 6.52 5.98 3.70
C GLN A 199 7.07 5.05 2.63
N ALA A 200 8.23 4.50 2.91
CA ALA A 200 8.91 3.55 2.04
C ALA A 200 9.40 2.35 2.87
N ARG A 201 9.50 1.21 2.24
CA ARG A 201 9.88 -0.02 2.90
C ARG A 201 10.80 -0.87 2.04
N HIS A 202 11.56 -1.71 2.71
CA HIS A 202 12.42 -2.70 2.09
C HIS A 202 11.63 -3.91 1.64
N LEU A 203 11.89 -4.36 0.43
CA LEU A 203 11.36 -5.58 -0.16
C LEU A 203 12.51 -6.46 -0.62
N ASN A 204 12.46 -7.74 -0.29
CA ASN A 204 13.41 -8.74 -0.73
C ASN A 204 12.73 -9.72 -1.70
N LEU A 205 13.35 -9.89 -2.85
CA LEU A 205 12.97 -10.85 -3.87
C LEU A 205 13.92 -12.03 -3.79
N HIS A 206 13.40 -13.24 -3.90
CA HIS A 206 14.28 -14.40 -3.96
C HIS A 206 13.63 -15.53 -4.74
N SER A 207 14.47 -16.35 -5.36
CA SER A 207 14.10 -17.64 -5.92
C SER A 207 15.04 -18.71 -5.41
N GLU A 208 14.64 -19.97 -5.43
CA GLU A 208 15.54 -21.07 -5.06
C GLU A 208 16.73 -21.12 -6.01
N GLY A 209 17.93 -21.20 -5.42
CA GLY A 209 19.16 -21.32 -6.18
C GLY A 209 19.69 -20.04 -6.81
N VAL A 210 18.97 -18.91 -6.68
CA VAL A 210 19.43 -17.59 -7.14
C VAL A 210 19.63 -16.70 -5.93
N SER A 211 20.68 -15.89 -5.93
CA SER A 211 20.89 -14.86 -4.93
C SER A 211 19.71 -13.89 -4.93
N GLY A 212 19.25 -13.50 -3.74
CA GLY A 212 18.15 -12.55 -3.61
C GLY A 212 18.46 -11.18 -4.21
N HIS A 213 17.42 -10.40 -4.43
CA HIS A 213 17.52 -9.02 -4.87
C HIS A 213 16.76 -8.13 -3.90
N GLU A 214 17.33 -6.97 -3.59
CA GLU A 214 16.76 -6.02 -2.64
C GLU A 214 16.24 -4.82 -3.38
N VAL A 215 15.01 -4.44 -3.08
CA VAL A 215 14.30 -3.34 -3.73
C VAL A 215 13.49 -2.53 -2.73
N THR A 216 12.82 -1.51 -3.21
CA THR A 216 12.02 -0.58 -2.41
C THR A 216 10.57 -0.64 -2.86
N GLU A 217 9.65 -0.53 -1.92
CA GLU A 217 8.30 -0.05 -2.19
C GLU A 217 8.04 1.25 -1.44
N VAL A 218 7.38 2.19 -2.12
CA VAL A 218 6.98 3.48 -1.58
C VAL A 218 5.47 3.65 -1.68
N TRP A 219 4.86 4.20 -0.63
CA TRP A 219 3.44 4.58 -0.68
C TRP A 219 3.24 5.86 -1.45
N SER A 220 2.40 5.82 -2.47
CA SER A 220 1.96 6.99 -3.22
C SER A 220 0.51 7.36 -2.88
N ASN A 221 0.31 8.60 -2.44
CA ASN A 221 -1.02 9.17 -2.25
C ASN A 221 -1.67 9.56 -3.59
N GLU A 222 -0.86 9.84 -4.60
CA GLU A 222 -1.33 10.15 -5.96
C GLU A 222 -2.02 8.95 -6.59
N PHE A 223 -1.40 7.76 -6.51
CA PHE A 223 -1.95 6.51 -7.02
C PHE A 223 -2.73 5.71 -5.98
N ASN A 224 -2.69 6.14 -4.70
CA ASN A 224 -3.35 5.47 -3.59
C ASN A 224 -2.93 4.00 -3.44
N LYS A 225 -1.64 3.73 -3.56
CA LYS A 225 -1.07 2.39 -3.51
C LYS A 225 0.42 2.40 -3.23
N TRP A 226 0.97 1.26 -2.89
CA TRP A 226 2.41 1.02 -2.86
C TRP A 226 2.94 0.87 -4.29
N ILE A 227 4.14 1.36 -4.54
CA ILE A 227 4.82 1.34 -5.84
C ILE A 227 6.17 0.68 -5.69
N TYR A 228 6.47 -0.28 -6.55
CA TYR A 228 7.78 -0.89 -6.68
C TYR A 228 8.79 0.07 -7.31
N MET A 229 9.97 0.17 -6.72
CA MET A 229 11.10 0.94 -7.23
C MET A 229 12.41 0.20 -6.96
N ASP A 230 13.33 0.25 -7.91
CA ASP A 230 14.66 -0.34 -7.77
C ASP A 230 15.76 0.67 -8.07
N ALA A 231 16.40 1.14 -7.01
CA ALA A 231 17.53 2.07 -7.11
C ALA A 231 18.82 1.43 -7.65
N THR A 232 18.86 0.11 -7.80
CA THR A 232 20.03 -0.57 -8.37
C THR A 232 20.22 -0.21 -9.83
N ARG A 233 19.13 0.04 -10.55
CA ARG A 233 19.14 0.32 -12.00
C ARG A 233 18.27 1.52 -12.41
N ASP A 234 17.77 2.31 -11.46
CA ASP A 234 16.91 3.48 -11.72
C ASP A 234 15.62 3.11 -12.46
N TYR A 235 14.91 2.07 -12.04
CA TYR A 235 13.69 1.65 -12.72
C TYR A 235 12.50 1.36 -11.80
N TYR A 236 11.32 1.40 -12.39
CA TYR A 236 10.06 0.91 -11.87
C TYR A 236 9.24 0.29 -13.01
N TYR A 237 8.18 -0.42 -12.65
CA TYR A 237 7.27 -1.02 -13.62
C TYR A 237 5.93 -0.29 -13.63
N PHE A 238 5.28 -0.27 -14.78
CA PHE A 238 3.97 0.33 -14.94
C PHE A 238 3.11 -0.48 -15.92
N ASP A 239 1.80 -0.39 -15.77
CA ASP A 239 0.84 -0.92 -16.72
C ASP A 239 0.83 -0.05 -17.97
N THR A 240 1.03 -0.63 -19.14
CA THR A 240 1.22 0.13 -20.40
C THR A 240 -0.07 0.78 -20.90
N GLU A 241 -1.24 0.25 -20.54
CA GLU A 241 -2.52 0.81 -20.94
C GLU A 241 -2.89 2.04 -20.10
N SER A 242 -2.75 1.93 -18.80
CA SER A 242 -3.12 3.00 -17.85
C SER A 242 -2.00 3.94 -17.49
N GLY A 243 -0.73 3.55 -17.68
CA GLY A 243 0.44 4.26 -17.19
C GLY A 243 0.62 4.20 -15.67
N ILE A 244 -0.16 3.39 -14.96
CA ILE A 244 -0.14 3.31 -13.49
C ILE A 244 1.04 2.46 -13.03
N PRO A 245 1.89 2.96 -12.11
CA PRO A 245 2.97 2.19 -11.54
C PRO A 245 2.48 0.95 -10.78
N LEU A 246 3.23 -0.13 -10.84
CA LEU A 246 2.90 -1.42 -10.26
C LEU A 246 3.60 -1.64 -8.92
N ASN A 247 2.97 -2.41 -8.05
CA ASN A 247 3.59 -2.96 -6.85
C ASN A 247 4.05 -4.40 -7.08
N MET A 248 4.73 -4.97 -6.10
CA MET A 248 5.30 -6.31 -6.22
C MET A 248 4.25 -7.41 -6.38
N LEU A 249 3.11 -7.30 -5.69
CA LEU A 249 2.05 -8.31 -5.80
C LEU A 249 1.36 -8.29 -7.17
N GLU A 250 1.20 -7.10 -7.76
CA GLU A 250 0.69 -6.97 -9.12
C GLU A 250 1.65 -7.60 -10.12
N LEU A 251 2.95 -7.36 -9.97
CA LEU A 251 3.98 -8.00 -10.79
C LEU A 251 4.01 -9.53 -10.61
N HIS A 252 3.90 -10.00 -9.38
CA HIS A 252 3.80 -11.42 -9.06
C HIS A 252 2.56 -12.07 -9.71
N ASN A 253 1.41 -11.41 -9.66
CA ASN A 253 0.18 -11.90 -10.28
C ASN A 253 0.30 -11.95 -11.81
N LEU A 254 0.94 -10.97 -12.44
CA LEU A 254 1.22 -10.99 -13.87
C LEU A 254 2.11 -12.17 -14.26
N LEU A 255 3.12 -12.47 -13.44
CA LEU A 255 3.95 -13.67 -13.63
C LEU A 255 3.09 -14.95 -13.56
N LYS A 256 2.21 -15.05 -12.58
CA LYS A 256 1.29 -16.19 -12.44
C LYS A 256 0.39 -16.40 -13.66
N GLU A 257 -0.21 -15.35 -14.16
CA GLU A 257 -1.11 -15.40 -15.31
C GLU A 257 -0.42 -15.93 -16.57
N GLN A 258 0.91 -15.74 -16.63
CA GLN A 258 1.71 -16.18 -17.76
C GLN A 258 2.30 -17.58 -17.62
N MET A 259 2.05 -18.24 -16.49
CA MET A 259 2.49 -19.61 -16.21
C MET A 259 1.28 -20.58 -16.17
N PRO A 260 0.43 -20.68 -17.21
CA PRO A 260 -0.74 -21.53 -17.18
C PRO A 260 -0.33 -23.01 -17.13
N GLY A 261 -0.94 -23.76 -16.22
CA GLY A 261 -0.76 -25.21 -16.13
C GLY A 261 0.43 -25.66 -15.28
N VAL A 262 1.03 -24.78 -14.53
CA VAL A 262 2.02 -25.17 -13.51
C VAL A 262 1.27 -25.68 -12.28
N GLU A 263 1.19 -27.02 -12.15
CA GLU A 263 0.80 -27.65 -10.90
C GLU A 263 1.92 -27.46 -9.89
N THR A 264 1.59 -27.31 -8.62
CA THR A 264 2.50 -27.08 -7.47
C THR A 264 3.89 -27.70 -7.64
N ILE A 265 4.91 -26.85 -7.60
CA ILE A 265 6.28 -27.26 -7.81
C ILE A 265 6.95 -27.37 -6.45
N ASP A 266 7.49 -28.56 -6.14
CA ASP A 266 8.36 -28.78 -4.98
C ASP A 266 9.72 -28.07 -5.12
N HIS A 267 10.01 -27.52 -6.29
CA HIS A 267 11.20 -26.74 -6.58
C HIS A 267 10.85 -25.48 -7.33
N PRO A 268 11.55 -24.37 -7.09
CA PRO A 268 11.35 -23.15 -7.82
C PRO A 268 11.65 -23.43 -9.30
N PHE A 269 10.69 -23.05 -10.07
CA PHE A 269 10.77 -23.15 -11.50
C PHE A 269 11.73 -22.09 -12.03
N VAL A 270 12.92 -22.49 -12.41
CA VAL A 270 13.71 -21.79 -13.41
C VAL A 270 13.40 -22.51 -14.74
N PRO A 271 12.59 -21.93 -15.62
CA PRO A 271 12.36 -22.55 -16.91
C PRO A 271 13.69 -22.57 -17.66
N GLU A 272 14.34 -23.72 -17.78
CA GLU A 272 15.52 -23.85 -18.65
C GLU A 272 15.19 -23.46 -20.10
N GLN A 273 13.94 -23.52 -20.48
CA GLN A 273 13.41 -23.09 -21.77
C GLN A 273 11.95 -22.70 -21.60
N GLY A 274 11.70 -21.50 -21.06
CA GLY A 274 10.36 -20.94 -21.13
C GLY A 274 10.14 -20.35 -22.51
N PRO A 275 9.06 -20.72 -23.21
CA PRO A 275 8.74 -20.10 -24.48
C PRO A 275 8.36 -18.64 -24.25
N GLU A 276 8.55 -17.80 -25.24
CA GLU A 276 7.72 -16.66 -25.70
C GLU A 276 6.70 -16.03 -24.71
N VAL A 277 6.78 -16.30 -23.43
CA VAL A 277 5.78 -15.98 -22.41
C VAL A 277 5.80 -14.48 -22.07
N VAL A 278 6.91 -13.82 -22.30
CA VAL A 278 7.10 -12.41 -21.95
C VAL A 278 6.59 -11.45 -23.02
N SER A 279 6.24 -11.94 -24.21
CA SER A 279 5.81 -11.10 -25.32
C SER A 279 4.38 -10.52 -25.23
N ARG A 280 3.69 -10.73 -24.12
CA ARG A 280 2.32 -10.26 -23.90
C ARG A 280 2.05 -9.63 -22.56
N ILE A 281 3.07 -9.18 -21.86
CA ILE A 281 2.85 -8.41 -20.63
C ILE A 281 2.61 -6.97 -21.04
N ASP A 282 1.43 -6.45 -20.71
CA ASP A 282 1.15 -5.02 -20.77
C ASP A 282 1.89 -4.28 -19.63
N VAL A 283 3.17 -4.60 -19.46
CA VAL A 283 4.07 -4.02 -18.46
C VAL A 283 5.16 -3.26 -19.20
N GLY A 284 5.28 -2.00 -18.89
CA GLY A 284 6.41 -1.18 -19.26
C GLY A 284 7.45 -1.14 -18.13
N MET A 285 8.70 -0.99 -18.50
CA MET A 285 9.79 -0.69 -17.60
C MET A 285 10.38 0.66 -17.98
N ARG A 286 10.61 1.50 -16.97
CA ARG A 286 11.35 2.73 -17.15
C ARG A 286 12.71 2.61 -16.49
N GLU A 287 13.77 2.82 -17.26
CA GLU A 287 15.15 2.89 -16.80
C GLU A 287 15.72 4.28 -17.14
N GLY A 288 16.00 5.08 -16.12
CA GLY A 288 16.40 6.47 -16.30
C GLY A 288 15.34 7.28 -17.04
N ASP A 289 15.72 7.86 -18.18
CA ASP A 289 14.81 8.66 -19.02
C ASP A 289 14.15 7.84 -20.15
N ASN A 290 14.44 6.54 -20.23
CA ASN A 290 13.91 5.67 -21.27
C ASN A 290 12.73 4.85 -20.74
N GLU A 291 11.67 4.79 -21.52
CA GLU A 291 10.52 3.91 -21.31
C GLU A 291 10.47 2.89 -22.44
N TYR A 292 10.33 1.63 -22.08
CA TYR A 292 10.19 0.56 -23.05
C TYR A 292 9.33 -0.57 -22.50
N PRO A 293 8.57 -1.26 -23.38
CA PRO A 293 7.91 -2.48 -22.99
C PRO A 293 8.94 -3.55 -22.61
N ILE A 294 8.61 -4.45 -21.71
CA ILE A 294 9.46 -5.60 -21.43
C ILE A 294 9.35 -6.54 -22.63
N GLU A 295 10.35 -6.49 -23.49
CA GLU A 295 10.48 -7.39 -24.63
C GLU A 295 11.35 -8.60 -24.26
N ASP A 296 11.31 -9.63 -25.13
CA ASP A 296 12.00 -10.91 -24.94
C ASP A 296 13.44 -10.80 -24.43
N GLY A 297 13.72 -11.49 -23.35
CA GLY A 297 15.06 -11.81 -22.85
C GLY A 297 15.59 -10.95 -21.70
N GLY A 298 15.29 -9.67 -21.63
CA GLY A 298 15.80 -8.78 -20.56
C GLY A 298 14.94 -8.79 -19.30
N GLY A 299 13.62 -8.80 -19.46
CA GLY A 299 12.65 -8.84 -18.37
C GLY A 299 12.51 -10.21 -17.72
N ARG A 300 12.87 -11.27 -18.42
CA ARG A 300 12.71 -12.65 -17.95
C ARG A 300 13.42 -12.91 -16.64
N HIS A 301 14.68 -12.53 -16.50
CA HIS A 301 15.47 -12.74 -15.29
C HIS A 301 14.88 -12.00 -14.07
N ILE A 302 14.30 -10.84 -14.29
CA ILE A 302 13.67 -10.02 -13.24
C ILE A 302 12.35 -10.65 -12.80
N LEU A 303 11.53 -11.10 -13.75
CA LEU A 303 10.28 -11.80 -13.46
C LEU A 303 10.51 -13.12 -12.72
N GLU A 304 11.58 -13.83 -13.03
CA GLU A 304 11.98 -15.05 -12.31
C GLU A 304 12.28 -14.78 -10.83
N LEU A 305 12.84 -13.60 -10.50
CA LEU A 305 13.06 -13.18 -9.12
C LEU A 305 11.75 -12.83 -8.37
N MET A 306 10.67 -12.55 -9.08
CA MET A 306 9.40 -12.13 -8.50
C MET A 306 8.52 -13.30 -8.00
N GLY A 307 9.00 -14.53 -8.11
CA GLY A 307 8.28 -15.72 -7.65
C GLY A 307 8.04 -15.71 -6.15
N TYR A 308 9.09 -15.47 -5.37
CA TYR A 308 8.99 -15.31 -3.93
C TYR A 308 9.39 -13.90 -3.53
N PHE A 309 8.54 -13.25 -2.74
CA PHE A 309 8.87 -11.95 -2.18
C PHE A 309 8.49 -11.88 -0.71
N ARG A 310 9.20 -11.02 0.01
CA ARG A 310 9.00 -10.79 1.42
C ARG A 310 9.33 -9.36 1.79
N ILE A 311 8.69 -8.85 2.81
CA ILE A 311 8.99 -7.52 3.36
C ILE A 311 9.62 -7.65 4.75
N ILE A 312 10.37 -6.63 5.11
CA ILE A 312 10.66 -6.35 6.49
C ILE A 312 9.50 -5.50 7.00
N PRO A 313 8.69 -5.98 7.97
CA PRO A 313 7.53 -5.23 8.45
C PRO A 313 7.95 -4.10 9.39
N ARG A 314 8.98 -3.36 9.00
CA ARG A 314 9.46 -2.18 9.70
C ARG A 314 10.36 -1.32 8.80
N ASN A 315 10.35 -0.02 9.06
CA ASN A 315 11.29 0.94 8.49
C ASN A 315 11.86 1.94 9.52
N ASP A 316 11.63 1.67 10.82
CA ASP A 316 11.96 2.54 11.96
C ASP A 316 13.43 2.43 12.44
N PHE A 317 14.37 2.32 11.50
CA PHE A 317 15.77 2.01 11.80
C PHE A 317 16.52 3.12 12.53
N LEU A 318 16.09 4.37 12.39
CA LEU A 318 16.66 5.49 13.13
C LEU A 318 16.08 5.60 14.54
N SER A 319 14.76 5.46 14.67
CA SER A 319 14.08 5.52 15.97
C SER A 319 14.35 4.27 16.80
N ASN A 320 14.54 3.12 16.17
CA ASN A 320 14.82 1.85 16.81
C ASN A 320 15.96 1.10 16.10
N PRO A 321 17.20 1.49 16.34
CA PRO A 321 18.37 0.90 15.69
C PRO A 321 18.64 -0.56 16.08
N TYR A 322 18.03 -1.04 17.14
CA TYR A 322 18.16 -2.45 17.52
C TYR A 322 17.25 -3.32 16.67
N PRO A 323 17.97 -4.11 16.01
CA PRO A 323 17.28 -4.68 14.96
C PRO A 323 16.68 -5.96 15.35
N VAL A 324 16.52 -6.42 14.89
CA VAL A 324 16.62 -7.69 14.28
C VAL A 324 17.46 -8.56 15.18
N PRO A 325 16.80 -9.38 16.01
CA PRO A 325 17.53 -10.40 16.74
C PRO A 325 18.33 -11.20 15.74
N VAL A 326 19.58 -11.12 15.92
CA VAL A 326 20.56 -11.74 15.05
C VAL A 326 20.46 -13.23 15.12
N HIS A 327 20.13 -13.84 14.03
CA HIS A 327 20.45 -15.24 13.80
C HIS A 327 21.77 -15.33 13.04
N THR A 328 22.71 -16.08 13.62
CA THR A 328 23.94 -16.57 12.99
C THR A 328 24.51 -15.67 11.91
N GLY A 329 25.29 -14.71 12.33
CA GLY A 329 26.10 -13.92 11.40
C GLY A 329 25.68 -12.51 11.13
N ASN A 330 24.82 -11.92 11.96
CA ASN A 330 24.42 -10.48 11.89
C ASN A 330 23.97 -10.02 10.51
N THR A 331 23.37 -10.89 9.72
CA THR A 331 22.96 -10.54 8.37
C THR A 331 21.46 -10.41 8.27
N MET A 332 21.02 -9.46 7.50
CA MET A 332 19.65 -9.30 7.09
C MET A 332 19.05 -10.60 6.52
N TRP A 333 19.84 -11.39 5.83
CA TRP A 333 19.46 -12.66 5.21
C TRP A 333 19.08 -13.76 6.20
N GLY A 334 19.67 -13.75 7.38
CA GLY A 334 19.36 -14.70 8.44
C GLY A 334 18.21 -14.27 9.35
N TRP A 335 17.58 -13.14 9.10
CA TRP A 335 16.53 -12.64 9.95
C TRP A 335 15.22 -13.40 9.77
N SER A 336 14.67 -13.86 10.88
CA SER A 336 13.43 -14.64 10.88
C SER A 336 12.15 -13.79 10.87
N GLY A 337 12.27 -12.47 10.96
CA GLY A 337 11.14 -11.55 11.08
C GLY A 337 10.54 -11.08 9.76
N PHE A 338 11.01 -11.56 8.63
CA PHE A 338 10.38 -11.29 7.35
C PHE A 338 8.96 -11.81 7.31
N LEU A 339 8.06 -11.00 6.76
CA LEU A 339 6.75 -11.45 6.32
C LEU A 339 6.86 -11.93 4.87
N ASN A 340 6.63 -13.22 4.66
CA ASN A 340 6.77 -13.86 3.36
C ASN A 340 5.39 -14.02 2.70
N TYR A 341 5.29 -13.75 1.42
CA TYR A 341 4.10 -14.04 0.63
C TYR A 341 4.15 -15.47 0.10
N TYR A 342 3.00 -16.12 0.05
CA TYR A 342 2.84 -17.44 -0.56
C TYR A 342 1.49 -17.56 -1.27
N ASP A 343 1.40 -18.42 -2.27
CA ASP A 343 0.17 -18.77 -2.97
C ASP A 343 0.19 -20.21 -3.50
N GLU A 344 -0.65 -20.53 -4.46
CA GLU A 344 -0.76 -21.86 -5.05
C GLU A 344 0.43 -22.25 -5.95
N ILE A 345 1.11 -21.28 -6.56
CA ILE A 345 2.31 -21.51 -7.40
C ILE A 345 3.58 -21.49 -6.55
N PHE A 346 3.63 -20.55 -5.60
CA PHE A 346 4.73 -20.39 -4.68
C PHE A 346 4.25 -20.76 -3.26
N PRO A 347 4.24 -22.06 -2.93
CA PRO A 347 3.59 -22.56 -1.74
C PRO A 347 4.32 -22.19 -0.45
N LYS A 348 3.58 -22.30 0.64
CA LYS A 348 4.09 -22.07 2.00
C LYS A 348 5.29 -22.96 2.29
N ARG A 349 6.35 -22.36 2.85
CA ARG A 349 7.59 -23.04 3.19
C ARG A 349 7.74 -23.25 4.68
N ARG A 350 8.27 -24.39 5.08
CA ARG A 350 8.46 -24.74 6.50
C ARG A 350 9.54 -23.91 7.18
N GLU A 351 10.52 -23.45 6.43
CA GLU A 351 11.62 -22.62 6.91
C GLU A 351 11.23 -21.18 7.22
N TYR A 352 10.09 -20.69 6.70
CA TYR A 352 9.63 -19.35 6.97
C TYR A 352 8.65 -19.32 8.13
N GLN A 353 9.02 -18.59 9.20
CA GLN A 353 8.20 -18.52 10.41
C GLN A 353 6.92 -17.71 10.22
N THR A 354 7.01 -16.63 9.46
CA THR A 354 5.90 -15.70 9.26
C THR A 354 5.54 -15.65 7.79
N GLN A 355 4.33 -16.08 7.47
CA GLN A 355 3.85 -16.20 6.08
C GLN A 355 2.37 -15.86 5.99
N THR A 356 1.99 -15.19 4.92
CA THR A 356 0.61 -14.87 4.61
C THR A 356 0.34 -14.93 3.10
N ASN A 357 -0.91 -15.19 2.74
CA ASN A 357 -1.43 -15.05 1.37
C ASN A 357 -2.49 -13.96 1.27
N ARG A 358 -2.62 -13.13 2.29
CA ARG A 358 -3.54 -12.00 2.29
C ARG A 358 -2.83 -10.75 1.76
N ALA A 359 -3.33 -10.21 0.65
CA ALA A 359 -2.79 -8.99 0.07
C ALA A 359 -2.75 -7.82 1.09
N LEU A 360 -3.78 -7.69 1.91
CA LEU A 360 -3.85 -6.63 2.93
C LEU A 360 -2.70 -6.68 3.93
N ASP A 361 -2.14 -7.85 4.22
CA ASP A 361 -1.01 -7.95 5.15
C ASP A 361 0.27 -7.32 4.61
N PHE A 362 0.36 -7.18 3.28
CA PHE A 362 1.43 -6.46 2.59
C PHE A 362 1.04 -5.04 2.21
N TYR A 363 -0.23 -4.83 1.85
CA TYR A 363 -0.69 -3.63 1.15
C TYR A 363 -1.80 -2.92 1.92
N GLU A 364 -1.56 -2.66 3.21
CA GLU A 364 -2.42 -1.77 3.96
C GLU A 364 -2.38 -0.36 3.36
N GLN A 365 -3.53 0.32 3.40
CA GLN A 365 -3.67 1.64 2.83
C GLN A 365 -3.28 2.70 3.85
N LEU A 366 -2.38 3.61 3.45
CA LEU A 366 -1.89 4.68 4.31
C LEU A 366 -2.58 6.00 4.00
N ASN A 367 -2.55 6.91 4.97
CA ASN A 367 -2.98 8.31 4.82
C ASN A 367 -4.43 8.49 4.38
N GLN A 368 -5.26 7.46 4.48
CA GLN A 368 -6.68 7.55 4.14
C GLN A 368 -7.41 8.39 5.19
N ALA A 369 -8.47 9.05 4.76
CA ALA A 369 -9.48 9.62 5.64
C ALA A 369 -10.77 8.83 5.43
N GLU A 370 -11.13 7.95 6.34
CA GLU A 370 -12.40 7.22 6.30
C GLU A 370 -13.45 8.02 7.05
N VAL A 371 -14.47 8.49 6.35
CA VAL A 371 -15.49 9.40 6.84
C VAL A 371 -16.77 8.66 7.19
N TYR A 372 -17.23 8.83 8.41
CA TYR A 372 -18.50 8.33 8.91
C TYR A 372 -19.45 9.50 9.20
N LEU A 373 -20.68 9.35 8.75
CA LEU A 373 -21.74 10.33 8.98
C LEU A 373 -22.83 9.72 9.88
N SER A 374 -23.33 10.50 10.82
CA SER A 374 -24.52 10.15 11.59
C SER A 374 -25.42 11.36 11.83
N GLU A 375 -26.72 11.11 12.02
CA GLU A 375 -27.67 12.19 12.30
C GLU A 375 -27.49 12.72 13.73
N THR A 376 -27.80 13.99 13.91
CA THR A 376 -27.97 14.58 15.23
C THR A 376 -29.48 14.72 15.56
N ARG A 377 -29.79 15.14 16.77
CA ARG A 377 -31.18 15.47 17.13
C ARG A 377 -31.69 16.73 16.41
N ALA A 378 -30.79 17.54 15.88
CA ALA A 378 -31.14 18.77 15.16
C ALA A 378 -31.14 18.48 13.65
N ARG A 379 -32.31 18.69 13.03
CA ARG A 379 -32.50 18.53 11.57
C ARG A 379 -31.48 19.38 10.80
N GLY A 380 -30.87 18.82 9.78
CA GLY A 380 -29.87 19.51 8.96
C GLY A 380 -28.46 19.63 9.60
N ILE A 381 -28.21 18.93 10.70
CA ILE A 381 -26.87 18.84 11.29
C ILE A 381 -26.45 17.39 11.36
N LEU A 382 -25.32 17.06 10.72
CA LEU A 382 -24.70 15.74 10.81
C LEU A 382 -23.51 15.77 11.77
N ASN A 383 -23.29 14.66 12.48
CA ASN A 383 -21.97 14.38 13.04
C ASN A 383 -21.11 13.81 11.93
N VAL A 384 -19.90 14.29 11.84
CA VAL A 384 -18.82 13.72 11.02
C VAL A 384 -17.80 13.14 11.95
N GLU A 385 -17.41 11.93 11.70
CA GLU A 385 -16.31 11.24 12.38
C GLU A 385 -15.35 10.73 11.32
N VAL A 386 -14.04 10.84 11.56
CA VAL A 386 -13.01 10.46 10.59
C VAL A 386 -11.97 9.58 11.26
N GLU A 387 -11.71 8.45 10.65
CA GLU A 387 -10.62 7.58 11.02
C GLU A 387 -9.47 7.68 10.00
N THR A 388 -8.25 7.44 10.45
CA THR A 388 -7.06 7.42 9.59
C THR A 388 -6.00 6.48 10.14
N PHE A 389 -5.18 5.99 9.22
CA PHE A 389 -3.88 5.43 9.52
C PHE A 389 -2.80 6.20 8.74
N THR A 390 -2.14 7.12 9.45
CA THR A 390 -1.04 7.95 8.94
C THR A 390 0.22 7.69 9.75
N PRO A 391 0.95 6.59 9.43
CA PRO A 391 2.11 6.18 10.20
C PRO A 391 3.28 7.16 10.05
N GLY A 392 4.15 7.18 11.05
CA GLY A 392 5.30 8.07 11.10
C GLY A 392 4.97 9.51 11.51
N GLY A 393 3.69 9.83 11.72
CA GLY A 393 3.27 11.12 12.27
C GLY A 393 2.10 11.75 11.52
N PHE A 394 0.92 11.68 12.12
CA PHE A 394 -0.26 12.43 11.70
C PHE A 394 -0.18 13.87 12.22
N ASP A 395 -0.50 14.85 11.38
CA ASP A 395 -0.55 16.26 11.74
C ASP A 395 -1.98 16.76 11.87
N ALA A 396 -2.77 16.71 10.78
CA ALA A 396 -4.11 17.25 10.77
C ALA A 396 -5.02 16.57 9.73
N PHE A 397 -6.33 16.67 9.94
CA PHE A 397 -7.30 16.57 8.86
C PHE A 397 -7.46 17.94 8.19
N LEU A 398 -7.55 17.92 6.88
CA LEU A 398 -7.95 19.08 6.09
C LEU A 398 -9.35 18.82 5.54
N VAL A 399 -10.23 19.81 5.70
CA VAL A 399 -11.66 19.72 5.36
C VAL A 399 -12.03 20.87 4.43
N SER A 400 -12.84 20.57 3.43
CA SER A 400 -13.51 21.54 2.56
C SER A 400 -14.98 21.18 2.49
N GLU A 401 -15.84 22.12 2.89
CA GLU A 401 -17.29 22.01 2.88
C GLU A 401 -17.84 22.91 1.76
N ASN A 402 -18.74 22.39 0.95
CA ASN A 402 -19.45 23.14 -0.10
C ASN A 402 -18.54 23.91 -1.09
N GLY A 403 -17.31 23.38 -1.30
CA GLY A 403 -16.35 24.02 -2.19
C GLY A 403 -15.56 25.17 -1.58
N GLU A 404 -15.69 25.39 -0.27
CA GLU A 404 -14.86 26.37 0.46
C GLU A 404 -13.38 25.97 0.45
N GLU A 405 -12.51 26.90 0.78
CA GLU A 405 -11.08 26.65 0.93
C GLU A 405 -10.81 25.58 2.00
N TRP A 406 -9.73 24.85 1.80
CA TRP A 406 -9.30 23.84 2.76
C TRP A 406 -8.93 24.47 4.10
N ARG A 407 -9.52 23.98 5.17
CA ARG A 407 -9.22 24.36 6.54
C ARG A 407 -8.72 23.18 7.36
N GLU A 408 -7.92 23.47 8.36
CA GLU A 408 -7.53 22.46 9.35
C GLU A 408 -8.71 22.15 10.28
N GLN A 409 -8.96 20.90 10.51
CA GLN A 409 -9.98 20.41 11.41
C GLN A 409 -9.35 19.92 12.71
N SER A 410 -9.77 20.52 13.80
CA SER A 410 -9.35 20.15 15.15
C SER A 410 -10.06 18.87 15.59
N GLY A 411 -9.29 17.78 15.69
CA GLY A 411 -9.81 16.47 16.10
C GLY A 411 -10.47 15.69 14.97
N SER A 412 -10.88 14.46 15.29
CA SER A 412 -11.43 13.47 14.36
C SER A 412 -12.96 13.53 14.27
N SER A 413 -13.63 14.42 14.97
CA SER A 413 -15.08 14.54 14.91
C SER A 413 -15.53 15.99 15.00
N TRP A 414 -16.59 16.33 14.26
CA TRP A 414 -17.22 17.66 14.28
C TRP A 414 -18.68 17.60 13.82
N LYS A 415 -19.38 18.72 13.93
CA LYS A 415 -20.74 18.88 13.39
C LYS A 415 -20.69 19.60 12.05
N TRP A 416 -21.30 19.00 11.05
CA TRP A 416 -21.47 19.59 9.73
C TRP A 416 -22.90 20.10 9.55
N MET A 417 -23.05 21.41 9.33
CA MET A 417 -24.33 22.07 9.12
C MET A 417 -24.66 22.03 7.63
N LEU A 418 -25.78 21.41 7.30
CA LEU A 418 -26.27 21.31 5.93
C LEU A 418 -27.11 22.52 5.55
N ILE A 419 -26.95 22.97 4.32
CA ILE A 419 -27.86 23.92 3.67
C ILE A 419 -28.87 23.16 2.82
N PRO A 420 -30.08 23.72 2.57
CA PRO A 420 -31.04 23.10 1.66
C PRO A 420 -30.42 22.83 0.28
N GLY A 421 -30.68 21.67 -0.25
CA GLY A 421 -30.12 21.22 -1.52
C GLY A 421 -28.83 20.41 -1.36
N LEU A 422 -27.92 20.49 -2.34
CA LEU A 422 -26.71 19.72 -2.41
C LEU A 422 -25.60 20.31 -1.53
N ASN A 423 -25.05 19.49 -0.67
CA ASN A 423 -23.87 19.77 0.16
C ASN A 423 -22.73 18.84 -0.23
N SER A 424 -21.50 19.31 -0.23
CA SER A 424 -20.32 18.51 -0.49
C SER A 424 -19.34 18.59 0.67
N LEU A 425 -18.77 17.45 1.03
CA LEU A 425 -17.73 17.33 2.03
C LEU A 425 -16.51 16.65 1.40
N LYS A 426 -15.36 17.28 1.55
CA LYS A 426 -14.06 16.69 1.18
C LYS A 426 -13.16 16.66 2.39
N VAL A 427 -12.51 15.53 2.63
CA VAL A 427 -11.60 15.32 3.75
C VAL A 427 -10.33 14.64 3.26
N ARG A 428 -9.19 15.06 3.76
CA ARG A 428 -7.91 14.38 3.57
C ARG A 428 -7.02 14.55 4.79
N THR A 429 -6.04 13.69 4.92
CA THR A 429 -4.99 13.79 5.94
C THR A 429 -3.86 14.69 5.49
N ARG A 430 -3.11 15.19 6.45
CA ARG A 430 -1.77 15.76 6.29
C ARG A 430 -0.84 15.12 7.33
N ASN A 431 0.32 14.66 6.91
CA ASN A 431 1.32 14.17 7.85
C ASN A 431 2.24 15.31 8.35
N VAL A 432 3.07 15.01 9.34
CA VAL A 432 3.99 15.98 9.98
C VAL A 432 5.04 16.59 9.04
N ARG A 433 5.19 16.07 7.83
CA ARG A 433 6.05 16.63 6.77
C ARG A 433 5.26 17.43 5.73
N GLY A 434 3.96 17.60 5.93
CA GLY A 434 3.10 18.33 5.02
C GLY A 434 2.60 17.53 3.82
N ILE A 435 2.90 16.24 3.74
CA ILE A 435 2.39 15.36 2.68
C ILE A 435 0.90 15.14 2.88
N LEU A 436 0.15 15.30 1.81
CA LEU A 436 -1.31 15.23 1.80
C LEU A 436 -1.77 13.84 1.37
N GLY A 437 -2.65 13.25 2.14
CA GLY A 437 -3.31 12.00 1.79
C GLY A 437 -4.36 12.15 0.68
N PRO A 438 -4.86 11.04 0.17
CA PRO A 438 -5.94 11.01 -0.80
C PRO A 438 -7.22 11.64 -0.27
N VAL A 439 -7.99 12.26 -1.16
CA VAL A 439 -9.23 12.97 -0.79
C VAL A 439 -10.40 11.99 -0.70
N SER A 440 -11.08 11.94 0.44
CA SER A 440 -12.44 11.40 0.55
C SER A 440 -13.45 12.49 0.19
N SER A 441 -14.46 12.14 -0.58
CA SER A 441 -15.45 13.07 -1.12
C SER A 441 -16.85 12.47 -1.06
N LEU A 442 -17.75 13.18 -0.38
CA LEU A 442 -19.14 12.79 -0.17
C LEU A 442 -20.05 13.94 -0.52
N ASN A 443 -21.21 13.63 -1.07
CA ASN A 443 -22.29 14.58 -1.31
C ASN A 443 -23.51 14.19 -0.48
N VAL A 444 -24.13 15.19 0.13
CA VAL A 444 -25.37 15.03 0.88
C VAL A 444 -26.42 15.99 0.34
N THR A 445 -27.53 15.48 -0.17
CA THR A 445 -28.69 16.31 -0.51
C THR A 445 -29.59 16.39 0.71
N PHE A 446 -29.88 17.61 1.15
CA PHE A 446 -30.75 17.89 2.27
C PHE A 446 -32.01 18.62 1.81
N ASN A 447 -33.18 18.03 2.05
CA ASN A 447 -34.50 18.61 1.81
C ASN A 447 -35.15 18.88 3.19
N PRO A 448 -35.17 20.11 3.66
CA PRO A 448 -35.64 20.46 5.00
C PRO A 448 -37.14 20.20 5.25
#